data_72abb6b0fa6cb8cd8f51d1c2f404020c
#
_entry.id   72abb6b0fa6cb8cd8f51d1c2f404020c
#
_cell.length_a   1.000
_cell.length_b   1.000
_cell.length_c   1.000
_cell.angle_alpha   90.00
_cell.angle_beta   90.00
_cell.angle_gamma   90.00
#
_symmetry.space_group_name_H-M   'P 1'
#
loop_
_entity.id
_entity.type
_entity.pdbx_description
1 polymer ?
#
loop_
_entity_poly.entity_id
_entity_poly.type
_entity_poly.pdbx_seq_one_letter_code
_entity_poly.pdbx_strand_id
1 'polypeptide(L)'
;GMAQSVCPYCAVGCGQRVYYQDGKVTHIEGDPDSPVSRGRLCPKGAASEQLANSMLRQTTVKYRAPYASDWQDLELDTALDMIADRFLEARRKHWEDTDHQGRTLRRAMGIASLGGATIDNEENYLIKKLFTAAGAIQIENQARI
;
A
#
# COMPACT_ATOMS: atom_id res chain seq x y z
N GLY A 1 -10.48 -15.92 -21.61
CA GLY A 1 -10.81 -14.50 -21.77
C GLY A 1 -9.55 -13.61 -21.73
N MET A 2 -9.76 -12.34 -22.03
CA MET A 2 -8.72 -11.29 -21.92
C MET A 2 -9.33 -10.04 -21.29
N ALA A 3 -8.60 -9.41 -20.36
CA ALA A 3 -8.98 -8.15 -19.74
C ALA A 3 -7.80 -7.17 -19.79
N GLN A 4 -8.09 -5.89 -19.93
CA GLN A 4 -7.08 -4.84 -19.75
C GLN A 4 -6.91 -4.52 -18.29
N SER A 5 -5.68 -4.28 -17.85
CA SER A 5 -5.32 -3.97 -16.48
C SER A 5 -4.09 -3.03 -16.43
N VAL A 6 -3.73 -2.61 -15.24
CA VAL A 6 -2.53 -1.84 -14.98
C VAL A 6 -1.56 -2.71 -14.17
N CYS A 7 -0.28 -2.59 -14.46
CA CYS A 7 0.78 -3.31 -13.74
C CYS A 7 0.74 -2.96 -12.23
N PRO A 8 0.77 -3.97 -11.33
CA PRO A 8 0.60 -3.74 -9.90
C PRO A 8 1.87 -3.29 -9.16
N TYR A 9 2.98 -3.01 -9.87
CA TYR A 9 4.26 -2.84 -9.19
C TYR A 9 4.64 -1.40 -8.84
N CYS A 10 4.35 -0.43 -9.71
CA CYS A 10 4.80 0.93 -9.42
C CYS A 10 3.97 2.00 -10.14
N ALA A 11 4.16 3.26 -9.75
CA ALA A 11 3.43 4.43 -10.26
C ALA A 11 3.64 4.73 -11.77
N VAL A 12 4.47 3.98 -12.49
CA VAL A 12 4.57 4.11 -13.94
C VAL A 12 3.24 3.80 -14.63
N GLY A 13 2.45 2.85 -14.06
CA GLY A 13 1.12 2.54 -14.59
C GLY A 13 1.14 1.88 -15.96
N CYS A 14 2.09 0.97 -16.22
CA CYS A 14 2.15 0.25 -17.49
C CYS A 14 0.87 -0.54 -17.75
N GLY A 15 0.27 -0.38 -18.93
CA GLY A 15 -0.89 -1.16 -19.35
C GLY A 15 -0.54 -2.61 -19.62
N GLN A 16 -1.41 -3.50 -19.21
CA GLN A 16 -1.28 -4.94 -19.37
C GLN A 16 -2.53 -5.54 -20.04
N ARG A 17 -2.35 -6.55 -20.88
CA ARG A 17 -3.38 -7.49 -21.29
C ARG A 17 -3.24 -8.75 -20.47
N VAL A 18 -4.27 -9.05 -19.69
CA VAL A 18 -4.32 -10.20 -18.78
C VAL A 18 -5.20 -11.27 -19.40
N TYR A 19 -4.61 -12.39 -19.75
CA TYR A 19 -5.32 -13.55 -20.28
C TYR A 19 -5.68 -14.48 -19.12
N TYR A 20 -6.89 -15.01 -19.14
CA TYR A 20 -7.39 -15.88 -18.09
C TYR A 20 -8.26 -17.01 -18.65
N GLN A 21 -8.24 -18.13 -17.96
CA GLN A 21 -9.10 -19.28 -18.24
C GLN A 21 -9.49 -19.94 -16.92
N ASP A 22 -10.75 -20.28 -16.76
CA ASP A 22 -11.30 -20.99 -15.58
C ASP A 22 -10.92 -20.32 -14.26
N GLY A 23 -10.97 -18.98 -14.22
CA GLY A 23 -10.65 -18.18 -13.03
C GLY A 23 -9.17 -18.04 -12.71
N LYS A 24 -8.28 -18.52 -13.58
CA LYS A 24 -6.82 -18.39 -13.40
C LYS A 24 -6.22 -17.51 -14.47
N VAL A 25 -5.26 -16.68 -14.08
CA VAL A 25 -4.42 -15.92 -15.03
C VAL A 25 -3.48 -16.90 -15.72
N THR A 26 -3.48 -16.90 -17.05
CA THR A 26 -2.68 -17.81 -17.84
C THR A 26 -1.51 -17.13 -18.55
N HIS A 27 -1.62 -15.83 -18.81
CA HIS A 27 -0.58 -15.05 -19.44
C HIS A 27 -0.78 -13.55 -19.22
N ILE A 28 0.29 -12.79 -19.17
CA ILE A 28 0.27 -11.32 -19.13
C ILE A 28 1.27 -10.78 -20.14
N GLU A 29 0.83 -9.82 -20.93
CA GLU A 29 1.68 -9.06 -21.86
C GLU A 29 1.42 -7.57 -21.74
N GLY A 30 2.31 -6.75 -22.28
CA GLY A 30 2.10 -5.30 -22.36
C GLY A 30 0.98 -4.96 -23.34
N ASP A 31 0.12 -4.01 -22.95
CA ASP A 31 -0.94 -3.53 -23.81
C ASP A 31 -0.37 -2.49 -24.81
N PRO A 32 -0.38 -2.80 -26.14
CA PRO A 32 0.09 -1.87 -27.16
C PRO A 32 -0.69 -0.56 -27.22
N ASP A 33 -1.96 -0.60 -26.78
CA ASP A 33 -2.84 0.57 -26.80
C ASP A 33 -2.66 1.45 -25.55
N SER A 34 -1.84 1.02 -24.60
CA SER A 34 -1.52 1.84 -23.41
C SER A 34 -0.77 3.11 -23.80
N PRO A 35 -1.26 4.31 -23.46
CA PRO A 35 -0.55 5.56 -23.76
C PRO A 35 0.76 5.69 -22.98
N VAL A 36 0.89 4.97 -21.87
CA VAL A 36 2.06 5.00 -20.99
C VAL A 36 3.17 4.10 -21.52
N SER A 37 2.91 2.80 -21.64
CA SER A 37 3.94 1.79 -21.90
C SER A 37 4.01 1.33 -23.35
N ARG A 38 2.95 1.51 -24.13
CA ARG A 38 2.88 1.15 -25.56
C ARG A 38 3.35 -0.30 -25.81
N GLY A 39 2.82 -1.23 -25.03
CA GLY A 39 3.15 -2.65 -25.09
C GLY A 39 4.45 -3.07 -24.40
N ARG A 40 5.17 -2.15 -23.78
CA ARG A 40 6.43 -2.48 -23.10
C ARG A 40 6.20 -2.76 -21.62
N LEU A 41 6.88 -3.78 -21.10
CA LEU A 41 6.94 -4.11 -19.69
C LEU A 41 8.40 -4.30 -19.26
N CYS A 42 8.72 -3.86 -18.03
CA CYS A 42 9.97 -4.27 -17.42
C CYS A 42 9.90 -5.73 -16.93
N PRO A 43 11.00 -6.36 -16.53
CA PRO A 43 11.00 -7.76 -16.07
C PRO A 43 9.97 -8.06 -14.96
N LYS A 44 9.74 -7.12 -14.02
CA LYS A 44 8.72 -7.27 -12.98
C LYS A 44 7.31 -7.32 -13.56
N GLY A 45 6.99 -6.35 -14.43
CA GLY A 45 5.69 -6.29 -15.09
C GLY A 45 5.41 -7.50 -15.98
N ALA A 46 6.43 -8.01 -16.68
CA ALA A 46 6.33 -9.22 -17.48
C ALA A 46 6.10 -10.48 -16.65
N ALA A 47 6.59 -10.49 -15.38
CA ALA A 47 6.41 -11.60 -14.44
C ALA A 47 5.15 -11.48 -13.57
N SER A 48 4.22 -10.55 -13.86
CA SER A 48 3.02 -10.34 -13.04
C SER A 48 2.10 -11.57 -12.98
N GLU A 49 2.12 -12.42 -13.99
CA GLU A 49 1.39 -13.70 -13.98
C GLU A 49 1.88 -14.60 -12.84
N GLN A 50 3.19 -14.70 -12.66
CA GLN A 50 3.79 -15.48 -11.56
C GLN A 50 3.39 -14.90 -10.19
N LEU A 51 3.33 -13.58 -10.05
CA LEU A 51 2.83 -12.94 -8.83
C LEU A 51 1.36 -13.30 -8.58
N ALA A 52 0.52 -13.22 -9.61
CA ALA A 52 -0.92 -13.49 -9.49
C ALA A 52 -1.19 -14.93 -9.04
N ASN A 53 -0.43 -15.90 -9.55
CA ASN A 53 -0.61 -17.32 -9.29
C ASN A 53 0.29 -17.87 -8.17
N SER A 54 1.11 -17.05 -7.53
CA SER A 54 2.06 -17.51 -6.52
C SER A 54 1.36 -18.09 -5.29
N MET A 55 1.71 -19.32 -4.94
CA MET A 55 1.30 -19.95 -3.69
C MET A 55 1.92 -19.31 -2.44
N LEU A 56 2.96 -18.48 -2.63
CA LEU A 56 3.63 -17.78 -1.54
C LEU A 56 2.94 -16.43 -1.20
N ARG A 57 1.90 -16.04 -1.94
CA ARG A 57 1.14 -14.83 -1.61
C ARG A 57 0.47 -14.97 -0.25
N GLN A 58 0.67 -13.94 0.58
CA GLN A 58 -0.08 -13.81 1.82
C GLN A 58 -1.53 -13.39 1.50
N THR A 59 -2.48 -14.24 1.83
CA THR A 59 -3.92 -14.01 1.62
C THR A 59 -4.67 -13.75 2.92
N THR A 60 -4.00 -13.91 4.07
CA THR A 60 -4.55 -13.66 5.40
C THR A 60 -3.69 -12.66 6.15
N VAL A 61 -4.28 -11.96 7.12
CA VAL A 61 -3.53 -11.09 8.02
C VAL A 61 -2.74 -11.95 9.00
N LYS A 62 -1.44 -11.68 9.12
CA LYS A 62 -0.57 -12.34 10.10
C LYS A 62 -0.30 -11.40 11.27
N TYR A 63 -0.56 -11.87 12.46
CA TYR A 63 -0.30 -11.16 13.70
C TYR A 63 0.68 -11.93 14.59
N ARG A 64 1.59 -11.22 15.19
CA ARG A 64 2.47 -11.75 16.24
C ARG A 64 2.40 -10.84 17.45
N ALA A 65 1.97 -11.40 18.59
CA ALA A 65 1.91 -10.65 19.84
C ALA A 65 3.32 -10.20 20.28
N PRO A 66 3.44 -9.11 21.06
CA PRO A 66 4.72 -8.70 21.63
C PRO A 66 5.39 -9.88 22.35
N TYR A 67 6.68 -10.07 22.08
CA TYR A 67 7.52 -11.16 22.65
C TYR A 67 7.14 -12.59 22.27
N ALA A 68 6.10 -12.81 21.44
CA ALA A 68 5.78 -14.14 20.95
C ALA A 68 6.72 -14.57 19.81
N SER A 69 6.95 -15.89 19.68
CA SER A 69 7.70 -16.51 18.58
C SER A 69 6.82 -16.80 17.36
N ASP A 70 5.53 -17.03 17.58
CA ASP A 70 4.64 -17.61 16.59
C ASP A 70 3.71 -16.57 15.96
N TRP A 71 3.44 -16.75 14.66
CA TRP A 71 2.47 -15.96 13.91
C TRP A 71 1.11 -16.64 13.94
N GLN A 72 0.07 -15.81 14.07
CA GLN A 72 -1.32 -16.22 14.06
C GLN A 72 -2.05 -15.57 12.88
N ASP A 73 -3.00 -16.28 12.31
CA ASP A 73 -3.93 -15.70 11.36
C ASP A 73 -4.99 -14.88 12.10
N LEU A 74 -5.29 -13.69 11.60
CA LEU A 74 -6.39 -12.86 12.08
C LEU A 74 -7.39 -12.63 10.95
N GLU A 75 -8.65 -12.55 11.31
CA GLU A 75 -9.70 -12.00 10.45
C GLU A 75 -9.41 -10.52 10.17
N LEU A 76 -9.70 -10.10 8.92
CA LEU A 76 -9.37 -8.75 8.44
C LEU A 76 -10.01 -7.66 9.31
N ASP A 77 -11.29 -7.79 9.65
CA ASP A 77 -12.00 -6.79 10.45
C ASP A 77 -11.39 -6.67 11.86
N THR A 78 -11.06 -7.79 12.49
CA THR A 78 -10.35 -7.80 13.78
C THR A 78 -9.00 -7.08 13.68
N ALA A 79 -8.24 -7.32 12.63
CA ALA A 79 -6.96 -6.67 12.41
C ALA A 79 -7.11 -5.16 12.20
N LEU A 80 -8.12 -4.74 11.43
CA LEU A 80 -8.42 -3.33 11.19
C LEU A 80 -8.82 -2.61 12.49
N ASP A 81 -9.65 -3.22 13.33
CA ASP A 81 -10.02 -2.66 14.63
C ASP A 81 -8.78 -2.49 15.54
N MET A 82 -7.92 -3.50 15.62
CA MET A 82 -6.68 -3.43 16.40
C MET A 82 -5.75 -2.32 15.89
N ILE A 83 -5.64 -2.13 14.57
CA ILE A 83 -4.84 -1.05 13.97
C ILE A 83 -5.47 0.31 14.29
N ALA A 84 -6.80 0.44 14.14
CA ALA A 84 -7.52 1.68 14.42
C ALA A 84 -7.35 2.10 15.89
N ASP A 85 -7.49 1.18 16.82
CA ASP A 85 -7.29 1.45 18.26
C ASP A 85 -5.89 1.97 18.55
N ARG A 86 -4.85 1.33 18.01
CA ARG A 86 -3.46 1.77 18.18
C ARG A 86 -3.20 3.13 17.56
N PHE A 87 -3.77 3.37 16.39
CA PHE A 87 -3.64 4.63 15.67
C PHE A 87 -4.30 5.78 16.46
N LEU A 88 -5.53 5.56 16.95
CA LEU A 88 -6.26 6.54 17.75
C LEU A 88 -5.58 6.79 19.11
N GLU A 89 -5.07 5.75 19.78
CA GLU A 89 -4.31 5.88 21.00
C GLU A 89 -3.03 6.70 20.79
N ALA A 90 -2.25 6.40 19.75
CA ALA A 90 -1.04 7.13 19.42
C ALA A 90 -1.35 8.60 19.13
N ARG A 91 -2.40 8.85 18.35
CA ARG A 91 -2.87 10.21 18.06
C ARG A 91 -3.24 10.96 19.34
N ARG A 92 -4.08 10.37 20.19
CA ARG A 92 -4.52 11.00 21.45
C ARG A 92 -3.35 11.31 22.38
N LYS A 93 -2.40 10.39 22.51
CA LYS A 93 -1.24 10.51 23.40
C LYS A 93 -0.25 11.58 22.96
N HIS A 94 -0.08 11.76 21.65
CA HIS A 94 0.96 12.62 21.08
C HIS A 94 0.40 13.79 20.26
N TRP A 95 -0.84 14.17 20.54
CA TRP A 95 -1.45 15.33 19.92
C TRP A 95 -0.96 16.64 20.57
N GLU A 96 -0.59 17.59 19.74
CA GLU A 96 -0.17 18.93 20.14
C GLU A 96 -1.06 19.97 19.43
N ASP A 97 -1.86 20.72 20.20
CA ASP A 97 -2.69 21.81 19.66
C ASP A 97 -1.88 23.08 19.37
N THR A 98 -0.97 23.41 20.29
CA THR A 98 -0.15 24.62 20.23
C THR A 98 1.29 24.33 20.65
N ASP A 99 2.21 25.18 20.22
CA ASP A 99 3.58 25.18 20.75
C ASP A 99 3.71 26.01 22.06
N HIS A 100 4.94 26.10 22.57
CA HIS A 100 5.27 26.85 23.81
C HIS A 100 5.07 28.37 23.67
N GLN A 101 4.88 28.90 22.44
CA GLN A 101 4.60 30.31 22.15
C GLN A 101 3.11 30.55 21.87
N GLY A 102 2.24 29.54 21.99
CA GLY A 102 0.81 29.62 21.73
C GLY A 102 0.43 29.57 20.25
N ARG A 103 1.36 29.26 19.33
CA ARG A 103 1.07 29.12 17.90
C ARG A 103 0.38 27.79 17.63
N THR A 104 -0.65 27.81 16.79
CA THR A 104 -1.41 26.61 16.44
C THR A 104 -0.54 25.61 15.69
N LEU A 105 -0.50 24.37 16.17
CA LEU A 105 0.20 23.23 15.56
C LEU A 105 -0.77 22.21 14.96
N ARG A 106 -1.70 21.70 15.77
CA ARG A 106 -2.68 20.64 15.41
C ARG A 106 -2.02 19.43 14.76
N ARG A 107 -1.04 18.85 15.43
CA ARG A 107 -0.23 17.75 14.92
C ARG A 107 -0.17 16.56 15.87
N ALA A 108 0.10 15.38 15.32
CA ALA A 108 0.33 14.14 16.07
C ALA A 108 1.77 13.65 15.83
N MET A 109 2.65 13.83 16.80
CA MET A 109 4.07 13.45 16.67
C MET A 109 4.34 11.97 16.86
N GLY A 110 3.35 11.19 17.32
CA GLY A 110 3.47 9.73 17.52
C GLY A 110 3.12 8.90 16.30
N ILE A 111 2.84 9.53 15.15
CA ILE A 111 2.42 8.85 13.92
C ILE A 111 3.31 9.30 12.77
N ALA A 112 3.82 8.34 12.00
CA ALA A 112 4.59 8.58 10.79
C ALA A 112 4.25 7.56 9.69
N SER A 113 4.50 7.92 8.45
CA SER A 113 4.39 7.03 7.29
C SER A 113 5.70 7.02 6.51
N LEU A 114 6.16 5.82 6.18
CA LEU A 114 7.41 5.59 5.43
C LEU A 114 7.10 5.02 4.03
N GLY A 115 6.01 5.31 3.41
CA GLY A 115 5.71 5.00 2.03
C GLY A 115 6.44 3.80 1.41
N GLY A 116 6.45 3.73 0.10
CA GLY A 116 7.15 2.66 -0.63
C GLY A 116 7.50 3.06 -2.07
N ALA A 117 8.51 2.42 -2.66
CA ALA A 117 8.93 2.67 -4.04
C ALA A 117 8.01 2.06 -5.08
N THR A 118 7.13 1.13 -4.69
CA THR A 118 6.29 0.34 -5.59
C THR A 118 4.79 0.61 -5.43
N ILE A 119 4.41 1.66 -4.73
CA ILE A 119 3.02 2.11 -4.61
C ILE A 119 2.67 3.05 -5.77
N ASP A 120 1.41 2.98 -6.22
CA ASP A 120 0.92 3.82 -7.32
C ASP A 120 0.53 5.24 -6.86
N ASN A 121 0.05 6.05 -7.79
CA ASN A 121 -0.29 7.45 -7.52
C ASN A 121 -1.52 7.57 -6.60
N GLU A 122 -2.50 6.70 -6.77
CA GLU A 122 -3.72 6.65 -5.99
C GLU A 122 -3.42 6.23 -4.55
N GLU A 123 -2.57 5.22 -4.37
CA GLU A 123 -2.10 4.78 -3.04
C GLU A 123 -1.32 5.90 -2.33
N ASN A 124 -0.40 6.57 -3.01
CA ASN A 124 0.33 7.71 -2.47
C ASN A 124 -0.62 8.84 -2.04
N TYR A 125 -1.63 9.15 -2.86
CA TYR A 125 -2.65 10.15 -2.53
C TYR A 125 -3.44 9.76 -1.28
N LEU A 126 -3.90 8.52 -1.18
CA LEU A 126 -4.67 8.02 -0.04
C LEU A 126 -3.84 8.02 1.24
N ILE A 127 -2.58 7.59 1.19
CA ILE A 127 -1.65 7.64 2.32
C ILE A 127 -1.50 9.09 2.79
N LYS A 128 -1.19 10.00 1.87
CA LYS A 128 -1.04 11.42 2.20
C LYS A 128 -2.30 11.99 2.83
N LYS A 129 -3.46 11.69 2.27
CA LYS A 129 -4.75 12.16 2.77
C LYS A 129 -5.06 11.65 4.17
N LEU A 130 -4.92 10.34 4.40
CA LEU A 130 -5.18 9.70 5.69
C LEU A 130 -4.26 10.24 6.79
N PHE A 131 -2.96 10.22 6.57
CA PHE A 131 -1.98 10.61 7.58
C PHE A 131 -2.02 12.12 7.85
N THR A 132 -2.27 12.96 6.84
CA THR A 132 -2.47 14.40 7.04
C THR A 132 -3.74 14.67 7.87
N ALA A 133 -4.84 13.98 7.58
CA ALA A 133 -6.08 14.10 8.36
C ALA A 133 -5.90 13.66 9.81
N ALA A 134 -5.02 12.69 10.07
CA ALA A 134 -4.63 12.27 11.42
C ALA A 134 -3.74 13.27 12.16
N GLY A 135 -3.20 14.27 11.45
CA GLY A 135 -2.26 15.26 12.00
C GLY A 135 -0.80 14.83 11.94
N ALA A 136 -0.47 13.74 11.25
CA ALA A 136 0.92 13.33 11.07
C ALA A 136 1.68 14.31 10.18
N ILE A 137 2.91 14.64 10.58
CA ILE A 137 3.82 15.52 9.82
C ILE A 137 4.80 14.69 9.00
N GLN A 138 5.27 13.60 9.57
CA GLN A 138 6.26 12.72 8.96
C GLN A 138 5.58 11.76 7.99
N ILE A 139 5.45 12.21 6.74
CA ILE A 139 4.88 11.44 5.64
C ILE A 139 5.91 11.41 4.54
N GLU A 140 6.75 10.41 4.55
CA GLU A 140 7.89 10.27 3.66
C GLU A 140 7.69 9.09 2.69
N ASN A 141 8.39 9.15 1.58
CA ASN A 141 8.47 8.06 0.62
C ASN A 141 9.92 7.64 0.47
N GLN A 142 10.16 6.37 0.20
CA GLN A 142 11.50 5.81 0.03
C GLN A 142 12.37 6.60 -0.96
N ALA A 143 11.80 7.12 -2.03
CA ALA A 143 12.52 7.88 -3.04
C ALA A 143 13.04 9.26 -2.54
N ARG A 144 12.67 9.67 -1.34
CA ARG A 144 13.10 10.94 -0.73
C ARG A 144 14.20 10.80 0.32
N ILE A 145 14.61 9.61 0.62
CA ILE A 145 15.65 9.35 1.61
C ILE A 145 17.01 9.75 1.06
#